data_43dbadbe47426231f3fccbca4bd4ca6b
#
_entry.id   43dbadbe47426231f3fccbca4bd4ca6b
#
_cell.length_a   1.000
_cell.length_b   1.000
_cell.length_c   1.000
_cell.angle_alpha   90.00
_cell.angle_beta   90.00
_cell.angle_gamma   90.00
#
_symmetry.space_group_name_H-M   'P 1'
#
loop_
_entity.id
_entity.type
_entity.pdbx_description
1 polymer ?
#
loop_
_entity_poly.entity_id
_entity_poly.type
_entity_poly.pdbx_seq_one_letter_code
_entity_poly.pdbx_strand_id
1 'polypeptide(L)'
;IGIIDASTDSKSREQHTLALVKLTARSIETKLFIKKFANELILSFHPRSEYLSTTSVGLLAINGDGVVVGANGNAKIMLHGLVDLKNQNFNNIFTNTFSSIASDLLNNKILKITDHLGSSVFVVKSQNFGGNKIKETNISNKTYACKNCEDTKIKREKCILIRSTFLETNNISVASRKLGVSRTTIYKHLN
;
A
#
# COMPACT_ATOMS: atom_id res chain seq x y z
N ILE A 1 -23.32 5.73 5.38
CA ILE A 1 -23.71 5.02 4.15
C ILE A 1 -23.86 6.08 3.07
N GLY A 2 -23.13 5.95 1.96
CA GLY A 2 -23.21 6.85 0.82
C GLY A 2 -23.91 6.16 -0.35
N ILE A 3 -24.55 6.93 -1.20
CA ILE A 3 -25.20 6.47 -2.42
C ILE A 3 -24.43 7.09 -3.60
N ILE A 4 -24.15 6.27 -4.60
CA ILE A 4 -23.63 6.73 -5.90
C ILE A 4 -24.74 6.44 -6.90
N ASP A 5 -25.20 7.52 -7.55
CA ASP A 5 -26.21 7.44 -8.60
C ASP A 5 -25.60 7.86 -9.94
N ALA A 6 -26.09 7.22 -11.01
CA ALA A 6 -25.72 7.58 -12.37
C ALA A 6 -26.90 7.25 -13.30
N SER A 7 -27.25 8.20 -14.16
CA SER A 7 -28.28 8.02 -15.18
C SER A 7 -27.66 7.98 -16.58
N THR A 8 -28.35 7.31 -17.49
CA THR A 8 -27.97 7.24 -18.91
C THR A 8 -29.22 7.33 -19.77
N ASP A 9 -29.10 7.99 -20.88
CA ASP A 9 -30.17 8.20 -21.87
C ASP A 9 -30.30 7.06 -22.90
N SER A 10 -29.45 6.04 -22.80
CA SER A 10 -29.36 4.95 -23.78
C SER A 10 -29.15 3.59 -23.10
N LYS A 11 -30.03 2.63 -23.43
CA LYS A 11 -29.94 1.22 -22.96
C LYS A 11 -28.61 0.57 -23.32
N SER A 12 -28.02 0.90 -24.45
CA SER A 12 -26.71 0.32 -24.86
C SER A 12 -25.55 0.75 -23.96
N ARG A 13 -25.67 1.88 -23.27
CA ARG A 13 -24.65 2.41 -22.35
C ARG A 13 -24.91 2.00 -20.89
N GLU A 14 -26.07 1.46 -20.59
CA GLU A 14 -26.46 1.14 -19.22
C GLU A 14 -25.49 0.16 -18.54
N GLN A 15 -25.11 -0.92 -19.22
CA GLN A 15 -24.17 -1.90 -18.69
C GLN A 15 -22.78 -1.32 -18.44
N HIS A 16 -22.30 -0.46 -19.34
CA HIS A 16 -21.03 0.23 -19.18
C HIS A 16 -21.07 1.22 -18.01
N THR A 17 -22.13 2.01 -17.90
CA THR A 17 -22.33 2.96 -16.80
C THR A 17 -22.40 2.22 -15.47
N LEU A 18 -23.15 1.11 -15.39
CA LEU A 18 -23.22 0.29 -14.20
C LEU A 18 -21.87 -0.29 -13.79
N ALA A 19 -21.06 -0.74 -14.76
CA ALA A 19 -19.71 -1.24 -14.50
C ALA A 19 -18.81 -0.15 -13.92
N LEU A 20 -18.86 1.07 -14.46
CA LEU A 20 -18.09 2.22 -13.96
C LEU A 20 -18.54 2.62 -12.55
N VAL A 21 -19.83 2.66 -12.27
CA VAL A 21 -20.39 2.95 -10.93
C VAL A 21 -19.89 1.91 -9.93
N LYS A 22 -19.97 0.62 -10.26
CA LYS A 22 -19.47 -0.46 -9.39
C LYS A 22 -17.99 -0.35 -9.12
N LEU A 23 -17.18 -0.03 -10.15
CA LEU A 23 -15.73 0.15 -9.99
C LEU A 23 -15.40 1.34 -9.10
N THR A 24 -16.12 2.45 -9.30
CA THR A 24 -15.97 3.67 -8.48
C THR A 24 -16.35 3.42 -7.03
N ALA A 25 -17.49 2.75 -6.79
CA ALA A 25 -17.93 2.38 -5.46
C ALA A 25 -16.87 1.53 -4.73
N ARG A 26 -16.33 0.49 -5.37
CA ARG A 26 -15.27 -0.35 -4.81
C ARG A 26 -14.01 0.45 -4.50
N SER A 27 -13.64 1.38 -5.37
CA SER A 27 -12.47 2.26 -5.13
C SER A 27 -12.68 3.15 -3.90
N ILE A 28 -13.88 3.71 -3.74
CA ILE A 28 -14.24 4.53 -2.58
C ILE A 28 -14.26 3.67 -1.30
N GLU A 29 -14.90 2.49 -1.34
CA GLU A 29 -14.93 1.56 -0.20
C GLU A 29 -13.52 1.18 0.26
N THR A 30 -12.62 0.86 -0.69
CA THR A 30 -11.22 0.55 -0.40
C THR A 30 -10.52 1.72 0.31
N LYS A 31 -10.68 2.95 -0.20
CA LYS A 31 -10.08 4.15 0.42
C LYS A 31 -10.64 4.42 1.81
N LEU A 32 -11.94 4.28 1.98
CA LEU A 32 -12.60 4.46 3.29
C LEU A 32 -12.16 3.38 4.28
N PHE A 33 -12.02 2.13 3.84
CA PHE A 33 -11.50 1.04 4.65
C PHE A 33 -10.09 1.35 5.15
N ILE A 34 -9.18 1.70 4.24
CA ILE A 34 -7.79 2.04 4.58
C ILE A 34 -7.75 3.23 5.56
N LYS A 35 -8.56 4.27 5.32
CA LYS A 35 -8.63 5.43 6.21
C LYS A 35 -9.16 5.05 7.61
N LYS A 36 -10.19 4.22 7.66
CA LYS A 36 -10.80 3.78 8.92
C LYS A 36 -9.84 2.97 9.79
N PHE A 37 -9.02 2.13 9.17
CA PHE A 37 -8.11 1.23 9.85
C PHE A 37 -6.63 1.64 9.67
N ALA A 38 -6.36 2.97 9.58
CA ALA A 38 -5.03 3.49 9.30
C ALA A 38 -3.97 3.14 10.37
N ASN A 39 -4.41 2.86 11.60
CA ASN A 39 -3.54 2.49 12.73
C ASN A 39 -3.33 0.96 12.84
N GLU A 40 -3.99 0.18 11.99
CA GLU A 40 -3.93 -1.28 12.02
C GLU A 40 -3.07 -1.81 10.87
N LEU A 41 -2.63 -3.05 10.98
CA LEU A 41 -2.01 -3.75 9.87
C LEU A 41 -3.09 -4.14 8.85
N ILE A 42 -3.08 -3.50 7.69
CA ILE A 42 -4.02 -3.84 6.61
C ILE A 42 -3.34 -4.82 5.67
N LEU A 43 -3.95 -5.99 5.49
CA LEU A 43 -3.54 -7.00 4.52
C LEU A 43 -4.43 -6.96 3.29
N SER A 44 -3.81 -6.97 2.11
CA SER A 44 -4.47 -7.26 0.84
C SER A 44 -4.22 -8.71 0.48
N PHE A 45 -5.24 -9.44 0.08
CA PHE A 45 -5.09 -10.82 -0.35
C PHE A 45 -6.00 -11.17 -1.54
N HIS A 46 -5.53 -12.14 -2.34
CA HIS A 46 -6.28 -12.68 -3.47
C HIS A 46 -5.75 -14.08 -3.81
N PRO A 47 -6.59 -15.01 -4.35
CA PRO A 47 -6.14 -16.33 -4.83
C PRO A 47 -5.07 -16.27 -5.93
N ARG A 48 -5.01 -15.16 -6.67
CA ARG A 48 -4.01 -14.91 -7.72
C ARG A 48 -3.20 -13.65 -7.40
N SER A 49 -1.88 -13.75 -7.45
CA SER A 49 -0.96 -12.66 -7.11
C SER A 49 -1.12 -11.40 -7.99
N GLU A 50 -1.52 -11.59 -9.26
CA GLU A 50 -1.68 -10.50 -10.25
C GLU A 50 -2.79 -9.52 -9.86
N TYR A 51 -3.75 -9.95 -9.05
CA TYR A 51 -4.87 -9.11 -8.61
C TYR A 51 -4.61 -8.34 -7.31
N LEU A 52 -3.45 -8.54 -6.66
CA LEU A 52 -3.13 -7.87 -5.39
C LEU A 52 -3.08 -6.34 -5.49
N SER A 53 -2.85 -5.80 -6.68
CA SER A 53 -2.83 -4.35 -6.95
C SER A 53 -4.16 -3.79 -7.46
N THR A 54 -5.21 -4.60 -7.53
CA THR A 54 -6.53 -4.20 -8.05
C THR A 54 -7.52 -3.89 -6.93
N THR A 55 -8.67 -3.33 -7.29
CA THR A 55 -9.79 -3.10 -6.36
C THR A 55 -10.57 -4.37 -6.01
N SER A 56 -10.22 -5.52 -6.61
CA SER A 56 -10.88 -6.81 -6.37
C SER A 56 -10.30 -7.59 -5.20
N VAL A 57 -9.29 -7.06 -4.50
CA VAL A 57 -8.65 -7.71 -3.35
C VAL A 57 -9.56 -7.82 -2.14
N GLY A 58 -9.41 -8.88 -1.39
CA GLY A 58 -9.87 -8.96 -0.01
C GLY A 58 -8.96 -8.09 0.88
N LEU A 59 -9.57 -7.31 1.77
CA LEU A 59 -8.86 -6.52 2.77
C LEU A 59 -9.21 -7.00 4.17
N LEU A 60 -8.19 -7.25 4.99
CA LEU A 60 -8.30 -7.52 6.41
C LEU A 60 -7.52 -6.45 7.18
N ALA A 61 -8.13 -5.86 8.19
CA ALA A 61 -7.45 -5.04 9.17
C ALA A 61 -7.22 -5.87 10.43
N ILE A 62 -5.98 -5.94 10.88
CA ILE A 62 -5.53 -6.80 11.98
C ILE A 62 -4.83 -5.93 13.01
N ASN A 63 -5.22 -6.05 14.28
CA ASN A 63 -4.58 -5.35 15.37
C ASN A 63 -3.24 -6.00 15.80
N GLY A 64 -2.54 -5.39 16.77
CA GLY A 64 -1.28 -5.90 17.27
C GLY A 64 -1.33 -7.31 17.87
N ASP A 65 -2.51 -7.77 18.31
CA ASP A 65 -2.73 -9.08 18.91
C ASP A 65 -3.07 -10.16 17.87
N GLY A 66 -3.08 -9.82 16.58
CA GLY A 66 -3.44 -10.73 15.50
C GLY A 66 -4.95 -10.94 15.35
N VAL A 67 -5.77 -10.08 15.93
CA VAL A 67 -7.24 -10.14 15.82
C VAL A 67 -7.71 -9.31 14.65
N VAL A 68 -8.62 -9.86 13.83
CA VAL A 68 -9.25 -9.16 12.70
C VAL A 68 -10.28 -8.17 13.24
N VAL A 69 -10.00 -6.89 13.10
CA VAL A 69 -10.88 -5.77 13.49
C VAL A 69 -11.75 -5.25 12.36
N GLY A 70 -11.43 -5.64 11.13
CA GLY A 70 -12.20 -5.26 9.94
C GLY A 70 -11.93 -6.15 8.74
N ALA A 71 -12.95 -6.30 7.90
CA ALA A 71 -12.89 -7.00 6.62
C ALA A 71 -13.77 -6.28 5.59
N ASN A 72 -13.30 -6.18 4.33
CA ASN A 72 -14.13 -5.65 3.24
C ASN A 72 -15.05 -6.73 2.66
N GLY A 73 -15.97 -6.35 1.76
CA GLY A 73 -16.90 -7.27 1.12
C GLY A 73 -16.21 -8.39 0.34
N ASN A 74 -15.12 -8.08 -0.36
CA ASN A 74 -14.36 -9.09 -1.12
C ASN A 74 -13.70 -10.11 -0.19
N ALA A 75 -13.16 -9.69 0.97
CA ALA A 75 -12.61 -10.59 1.97
C ALA A 75 -13.64 -11.60 2.45
N LYS A 76 -14.86 -11.14 2.74
CA LYS A 76 -15.97 -12.01 3.16
C LYS A 76 -16.33 -13.03 2.09
N ILE A 77 -16.33 -12.63 0.81
CA ILE A 77 -16.62 -13.52 -0.31
C ILE A 77 -15.52 -14.55 -0.51
N MET A 78 -14.24 -14.13 -0.46
CA MET A 78 -13.08 -15.00 -0.70
C MET A 78 -12.85 -16.00 0.43
N LEU A 79 -13.20 -15.62 1.66
CA LEU A 79 -13.10 -16.48 2.85
C LEU A 79 -14.50 -17.01 3.24
N HIS A 80 -15.30 -17.34 2.23
CA HIS A 80 -16.65 -17.90 2.46
C HIS A 80 -16.56 -19.20 3.28
N GLY A 81 -17.51 -19.38 4.19
CA GLY A 81 -17.49 -20.45 5.18
C GLY A 81 -17.08 -19.98 6.57
N LEU A 82 -16.51 -18.78 6.71
CA LEU A 82 -16.33 -18.12 7.98
C LEU A 82 -17.49 -17.13 8.20
N VAL A 83 -18.35 -17.43 9.15
CA VAL A 83 -19.62 -16.71 9.36
C VAL A 83 -19.40 -15.26 9.76
N ASP A 84 -18.39 -14.97 10.58
CA ASP A 84 -17.98 -13.61 10.92
C ASP A 84 -16.46 -13.52 11.03
N LEU A 85 -15.85 -12.70 10.17
CA LEU A 85 -14.41 -12.46 10.18
C LEU A 85 -13.99 -11.46 11.28
N LYS A 86 -14.94 -10.65 11.76
CA LYS A 86 -14.65 -9.64 12.78
C LYS A 86 -14.46 -10.33 14.13
N ASN A 87 -13.43 -9.90 14.86
CA ASN A 87 -13.01 -10.46 16.15
C ASN A 87 -12.46 -11.90 16.09
N GLN A 88 -12.26 -12.44 14.88
CA GLN A 88 -11.53 -13.70 14.74
C GLN A 88 -10.02 -13.48 14.84
N ASN A 89 -9.33 -14.42 15.47
CA ASN A 89 -7.88 -14.43 15.43
C ASN A 89 -7.41 -14.86 14.03
N PHE A 90 -6.32 -14.24 13.53
CA PHE A 90 -5.72 -14.61 12.25
C PHE A 90 -5.42 -16.11 12.15
N ASN A 91 -4.94 -16.69 13.25
CA ASN A 91 -4.60 -18.10 13.34
C ASN A 91 -5.84 -19.03 13.24
N ASN A 92 -7.04 -18.52 13.44
CA ASN A 92 -8.30 -19.27 13.23
C ASN A 92 -8.77 -19.23 11.77
N ILE A 93 -8.22 -18.31 10.97
CA ILE A 93 -8.57 -18.15 9.56
C ILE A 93 -7.56 -18.88 8.67
N PHE A 94 -6.28 -18.73 9.01
CA PHE A 94 -5.16 -19.26 8.22
C PHE A 94 -4.34 -20.28 9.02
N THR A 95 -3.75 -21.22 8.33
CA THR A 95 -2.88 -22.25 8.92
C THR A 95 -1.54 -21.69 9.40
N ASN A 96 -1.10 -20.57 8.81
CA ASN A 96 0.10 -19.86 9.24
C ASN A 96 -0.17 -19.06 10.50
N THR A 97 0.74 -19.04 11.46
CA THR A 97 0.63 -18.16 12.64
C THR A 97 0.94 -16.71 12.26
N PHE A 98 0.19 -15.76 12.81
CA PHE A 98 0.41 -14.35 12.55
C PHE A 98 1.85 -13.91 12.85
N SER A 99 2.40 -14.35 13.99
CA SER A 99 3.77 -14.02 14.40
C SER A 99 4.84 -14.53 13.43
N SER A 100 4.62 -15.67 12.77
CA SER A 100 5.60 -16.23 11.83
C SER A 100 5.70 -15.43 10.53
N ILE A 101 4.64 -14.76 10.11
CA ILE A 101 4.57 -14.03 8.84
C ILE A 101 4.64 -12.51 9.01
N ALA A 102 4.49 -12.00 10.23
CA ALA A 102 4.39 -10.57 10.51
C ALA A 102 5.62 -9.78 10.00
N SER A 103 6.83 -10.29 10.23
CA SER A 103 8.07 -9.63 9.77
C SER A 103 8.14 -9.54 8.24
N ASP A 104 7.76 -10.59 7.53
CA ASP A 104 7.77 -10.61 6.07
C ASP A 104 6.70 -9.68 5.48
N LEU A 105 5.52 -9.63 6.10
CA LEU A 105 4.45 -8.69 5.73
C LEU A 105 4.87 -7.23 5.95
N LEU A 106 5.53 -6.91 7.05
CA LEU A 106 6.05 -5.57 7.32
C LEU A 106 7.10 -5.14 6.29
N ASN A 107 7.87 -6.10 5.76
CA ASN A 107 8.84 -5.87 4.68
C ASN A 107 8.19 -5.87 3.28
N ASN A 108 6.85 -5.83 3.18
CA ASN A 108 6.09 -5.83 1.93
C ASN A 108 6.36 -7.06 1.03
N LYS A 109 6.75 -8.19 1.60
CA LYS A 109 6.86 -9.43 0.85
C LYS A 109 5.47 -9.98 0.53
N ILE A 110 5.33 -10.53 -0.67
CA ILE A 110 4.15 -11.30 -1.05
C ILE A 110 4.35 -12.72 -0.52
N LEU A 111 3.41 -13.16 0.31
CA LEU A 111 3.41 -14.50 0.89
C LEU A 111 2.25 -15.31 0.32
N LYS A 112 2.46 -16.61 0.14
CA LYS A 112 1.39 -17.57 -0.12
C LYS A 112 1.03 -18.24 1.20
N ILE A 113 -0.22 -18.08 1.64
CA ILE A 113 -0.75 -18.68 2.85
C ILE A 113 -1.99 -19.52 2.52
N THR A 114 -2.34 -20.44 3.39
CA THR A 114 -3.49 -21.35 3.20
C THR A 114 -4.48 -21.12 4.33
N ASP A 115 -5.76 -21.08 4.00
CA ASP A 115 -6.83 -21.06 5.00
C ASP A 115 -7.08 -22.47 5.56
N HIS A 116 -7.88 -22.57 6.62
CA HIS A 116 -8.21 -23.86 7.23
C HIS A 116 -9.13 -24.74 6.37
N LEU A 117 -9.67 -24.23 5.26
CA LEU A 117 -10.44 -24.97 4.27
C LEU A 117 -9.55 -25.53 3.15
N GLY A 118 -8.24 -25.27 3.19
CA GLY A 118 -7.27 -25.71 2.19
C GLY A 118 -7.10 -24.78 0.98
N SER A 119 -7.79 -23.63 0.95
CA SER A 119 -7.63 -22.66 -0.14
C SER A 119 -6.39 -21.81 0.07
N SER A 120 -5.58 -21.68 -0.98
CA SER A 120 -4.37 -20.83 -0.93
C SER A 120 -4.64 -19.44 -1.45
N VAL A 121 -4.11 -18.44 -0.75
CA VAL A 121 -4.17 -17.04 -1.15
C VAL A 121 -2.79 -16.39 -1.07
N PHE A 122 -2.54 -15.41 -1.94
CA PHE A 122 -1.39 -14.54 -1.85
C PHE A 122 -1.76 -13.34 -0.99
N VAL A 123 -0.89 -13.00 -0.04
CA VAL A 123 -1.08 -11.87 0.90
C VAL A 123 0.09 -10.92 0.79
N VAL A 124 -0.21 -9.64 0.95
CA VAL A 124 0.79 -8.58 1.08
C VAL A 124 0.24 -7.49 2.01
N LYS A 125 1.12 -6.77 2.68
CA LYS A 125 0.72 -5.57 3.39
C LYS A 125 0.11 -4.57 2.39
N SER A 126 -1.10 -4.11 2.66
CA SER A 126 -1.74 -3.10 1.82
C SER A 126 -0.91 -1.81 1.85
N GLN A 127 -0.41 -1.43 0.69
CA GLN A 127 0.13 -0.08 0.51
C GLN A 127 -1.05 0.84 0.29
N ASN A 128 -1.02 2.05 0.88
CA ASN A 128 -2.07 3.04 0.70
C ASN A 128 -2.37 3.25 -0.80
N PHE A 129 -3.49 2.70 -1.29
CA PHE A 129 -4.04 2.99 -2.61
C PHE A 129 -4.65 4.38 -2.58
N GLY A 130 -3.84 5.41 -2.50
CA GLY A 130 -4.36 6.75 -2.40
C GLY A 130 -3.29 7.81 -2.52
N GLY A 131 -3.07 8.23 -3.75
CA GLY A 131 -2.19 9.33 -4.08
C GLY A 131 -0.71 8.94 -4.02
N ASN A 132 0.02 9.34 -5.05
CA ASN A 132 1.46 9.49 -5.02
C ASN A 132 1.84 10.42 -3.84
N LYS A 133 1.74 9.96 -2.60
CA LYS A 133 2.75 10.30 -1.63
C LYS A 133 3.96 9.55 -2.13
N ILE A 134 4.82 10.29 -2.85
CA ILE A 134 6.23 10.00 -2.92
C ILE A 134 6.53 9.29 -1.60
N LYS A 135 6.95 8.02 -1.70
CA LYS A 135 7.41 7.27 -0.54
C LYS A 135 8.35 8.19 0.22
N GLU A 136 7.90 8.78 1.31
CA GLU A 136 8.79 8.97 2.41
C GLU A 136 9.15 7.56 2.84
N THR A 137 10.13 7.00 2.13
CA THR A 137 10.96 5.98 2.70
C THR A 137 11.42 6.59 4.01
N ASN A 138 10.88 6.09 5.12
CA ASN A 138 11.55 6.21 6.41
C ASN A 138 12.89 5.46 6.27
N ILE A 139 13.79 6.09 5.52
CA ILE A 139 15.20 5.89 5.68
C ILE A 139 15.46 6.57 7.02
N SER A 140 15.61 5.76 8.06
CA SER A 140 16.16 6.16 9.35
C SER A 140 17.66 6.52 9.24
N ASN A 141 18.08 7.02 8.08
CA ASN A 141 19.25 7.82 7.88
C ASN A 141 18.74 9.25 7.68
N LYS A 142 18.66 10.01 8.78
CA LYS A 142 18.48 11.45 8.74
C LYS A 142 19.53 12.03 7.81
N THR A 143 19.20 12.20 6.54
CA THR A 143 20.05 12.89 5.58
C THR A 143 19.89 14.38 5.89
N TYR A 144 20.84 14.91 6.63
CA TYR A 144 20.89 16.33 6.92
C TYR A 144 21.36 17.08 5.68
N ALA A 145 20.87 18.30 5.49
CA ALA A 145 21.43 19.22 4.51
C ALA A 145 22.88 19.55 4.89
N CYS A 146 23.73 19.79 3.90
CA CYS A 146 25.07 20.29 4.18
C CYS A 146 25.01 21.70 4.81
N LYS A 147 26.05 22.08 5.57
CA LYS A 147 26.11 23.36 6.29
C LYS A 147 25.81 24.58 5.40
N ASN A 148 26.17 24.53 4.11
CA ASN A 148 25.95 25.61 3.14
C ASN A 148 24.49 25.70 2.62
N CYS A 149 23.61 24.77 3.00
CA CYS A 149 22.21 24.69 2.52
C CYS A 149 21.18 24.83 3.65
N GLU A 150 21.61 25.12 4.87
CA GLU A 150 20.70 25.23 6.02
C GLU A 150 19.89 26.55 6.03
N ASP A 151 20.36 27.59 5.32
CA ASP A 151 19.82 28.95 5.43
C ASP A 151 18.42 29.13 4.82
N THR A 152 18.05 28.33 3.81
CA THR A 152 16.74 28.44 3.17
C THR A 152 16.08 27.08 2.98
N LYS A 153 14.75 27.01 3.19
CA LYS A 153 13.97 25.78 3.02
C LYS A 153 14.18 25.13 1.65
N ILE A 154 14.18 25.93 0.58
CA ILE A 154 14.35 25.44 -0.81
C ILE A 154 15.73 24.84 -1.05
N LYS A 155 16.80 25.47 -0.54
CA LYS A 155 18.17 24.94 -0.66
C LYS A 155 18.33 23.66 0.14
N ARG A 156 17.70 23.58 1.31
CA ARG A 156 17.71 22.40 2.19
C ARG A 156 17.05 21.21 1.52
N GLU A 157 15.85 21.39 0.95
CA GLU A 157 15.12 20.33 0.25
C GLU A 157 15.88 19.81 -0.97
N LYS A 158 16.45 20.68 -1.78
CA LYS A 158 17.30 20.30 -2.91
C LYS A 158 18.55 19.53 -2.47
N CYS A 159 19.20 19.97 -1.40
CA CYS A 159 20.38 19.30 -0.87
C CYS A 159 20.05 17.90 -0.36
N ILE A 160 18.96 17.75 0.38
CA ILE A 160 18.49 16.46 0.89
C ILE A 160 18.19 15.52 -0.28
N LEU A 161 17.51 16.01 -1.33
CA LEU A 161 17.19 15.23 -2.53
C LEU A 161 18.47 14.76 -3.26
N ILE A 162 19.47 15.61 -3.40
CA ILE A 162 20.75 15.25 -4.04
C ILE A 162 21.46 14.16 -3.22
N ARG A 163 21.53 14.34 -1.90
CA ARG A 163 22.20 13.38 -1.00
C ARG A 163 21.47 12.03 -0.95
N SER A 164 20.14 12.03 -0.87
CA SER A 164 19.34 10.79 -0.87
C SER A 164 19.48 10.03 -2.19
N THR A 165 19.41 10.72 -3.33
CA THR A 165 19.60 10.09 -4.64
C THR A 165 21.00 9.52 -4.83
N PHE A 166 22.02 10.20 -4.30
CA PHE A 166 23.39 9.66 -4.31
C PHE A 166 23.50 8.40 -3.44
N LEU A 167 22.92 8.39 -2.24
CA LEU A 167 22.91 7.21 -1.37
C LEU A 167 22.18 6.00 -2.01
N GLU A 168 21.09 6.24 -2.74
CA GLU A 168 20.38 5.20 -3.46
C GLU A 168 21.17 4.60 -4.61
N THR A 169 21.88 5.45 -5.36
CA THR A 169 22.56 5.03 -6.60
C THR A 169 24.01 4.64 -6.38
N ASN A 170 24.60 5.10 -5.30
CA ASN A 170 26.02 5.01 -4.95
C ASN A 170 26.98 5.35 -6.13
N ASN A 171 26.46 6.16 -7.08
CA ASN A 171 27.18 6.53 -8.30
C ASN A 171 26.82 7.95 -8.74
N ILE A 172 27.82 8.85 -8.72
CA ILE A 172 27.64 10.27 -9.05
C ILE A 172 27.14 10.49 -10.48
N SER A 173 27.59 9.68 -11.43
CA SER A 173 27.20 9.82 -12.84
C SER A 173 25.73 9.42 -13.06
N VAL A 174 25.25 8.42 -12.31
CA VAL A 174 23.85 7.96 -12.34
C VAL A 174 22.98 9.00 -11.63
N ALA A 175 23.37 9.46 -10.46
CA ALA A 175 22.67 10.49 -9.70
C ALA A 175 22.56 11.81 -10.50
N SER A 176 23.62 12.23 -11.17
CA SER A 176 23.67 13.41 -12.04
C SER A 176 22.64 13.33 -13.16
N ARG A 177 22.56 12.19 -13.86
CA ARG A 177 21.56 11.96 -14.93
C ARG A 177 20.14 11.92 -14.38
N LYS A 178 19.93 11.24 -13.26
CA LYS A 178 18.59 11.09 -12.64
C LYS A 178 18.03 12.44 -12.17
N LEU A 179 18.88 13.33 -11.69
CA LEU A 179 18.48 14.64 -11.15
C LEU A 179 18.58 15.80 -12.17
N GLY A 180 19.17 15.56 -13.34
CA GLY A 180 19.40 16.61 -14.34
C GLY A 180 20.38 17.70 -13.87
N VAL A 181 21.29 17.38 -12.92
CA VAL A 181 22.27 18.33 -12.37
C VAL A 181 23.71 17.93 -12.73
N SER A 182 24.63 18.91 -12.73
CA SER A 182 26.03 18.62 -13.01
C SER A 182 26.68 17.77 -11.90
N ARG A 183 27.68 16.97 -12.23
CA ARG A 183 28.46 16.20 -11.25
C ARG A 183 29.11 17.12 -10.20
N THR A 184 29.56 18.28 -10.63
CA THR A 184 30.14 19.32 -9.75
C THR A 184 29.11 19.79 -8.71
N THR A 185 27.83 19.90 -9.11
CA THR A 185 26.76 20.25 -8.19
C THR A 185 26.58 19.17 -7.13
N ILE A 186 26.60 17.88 -7.50
CA ILE A 186 26.50 16.78 -6.54
C ILE A 186 27.64 16.80 -5.54
N TYR A 187 28.88 16.97 -6.01
CA TYR A 187 30.05 17.08 -5.11
C TYR A 187 29.93 18.21 -4.09
N LYS A 188 29.40 19.39 -4.48
CA LYS A 188 29.17 20.51 -3.57
C LYS A 188 28.19 20.21 -2.43
N HIS A 189 27.29 19.25 -2.62
CA HIS A 189 26.30 18.87 -1.62
C HIS A 189 26.70 17.62 -0.82
N LEU A 190 27.74 16.89 -1.22
CA LEU A 190 28.27 15.74 -0.49
C LEU A 190 29.32 16.12 0.56
N ASN A 191 30.02 17.21 0.34
CA ASN A 191 30.93 17.83 1.31
C ASN A 191 30.10 18.75 2.23
#